data_13ba10b29023c8fc5e91fb619286c2d8
#
_entry.id   13ba10b29023c8fc5e91fb619286c2d8
#
_cell.length_a   1.000
_cell.length_b   1.000
_cell.length_c   1.000
_cell.angle_alpha   90.00
_cell.angle_beta   90.00
_cell.angle_gamma   90.00
#
_symmetry.space_group_name_H-M   'P 1'
#
loop_
_entity.id
_entity.type
_entity.pdbx_description
1 polymer ?
#
loop_
_entity_poly.entity_id
_entity_poly.type
_entity_poly.pdbx_seq_one_letter_code
_entity_poly.pdbx_strand_id
1 'polypeptide(L)'
;MKKNINSFEKIIGIKFNNQNLLLQSLTHKSNNPLNNNEKLEFLGDRVLGLVISKNLYKLFPKDKEGDLDKKLASLVNKKRCVEISNYLSLEDYVLVGDNKDNSKIENK
;
A
#
# COMPACT_ATOMS: atom_id res chain seq x y z
N MET A 1 8.12 13.31 -14.00
CA MET A 1 7.51 14.24 -13.04
C MET A 1 6.45 13.55 -12.22
N LYS A 2 6.42 13.80 -10.95
CA LYS A 2 5.44 13.18 -10.05
C LYS A 2 4.13 13.92 -10.09
N LYS A 3 3.03 13.18 -9.97
CA LYS A 3 1.71 13.76 -9.94
C LYS A 3 1.40 14.37 -8.57
N ASN A 4 0.44 15.27 -8.55
CA ASN A 4 0.02 15.97 -7.37
C ASN A 4 -0.73 15.03 -6.42
N ILE A 5 -0.52 15.19 -5.11
CA ILE A 5 -1.19 14.39 -4.09
C ILE A 5 -2.72 14.50 -4.16
N ASN A 6 -3.23 15.67 -4.59
CA ASN A 6 -4.68 15.83 -4.75
C ASN A 6 -5.23 14.88 -5.81
N SER A 7 -4.46 14.63 -6.89
CA SER A 7 -4.85 13.64 -7.90
C SER A 7 -4.92 12.24 -7.31
N PHE A 8 -3.99 11.91 -6.43
CA PHE A 8 -3.98 10.61 -5.75
C PHE A 8 -5.25 10.42 -4.91
N GLU A 9 -5.60 11.44 -4.15
CA GLU A 9 -6.80 11.39 -3.31
C GLU A 9 -8.06 11.21 -4.15
N LYS A 10 -8.10 11.81 -5.34
CA LYS A 10 -9.24 11.63 -6.25
C LYS A 10 -9.33 10.19 -6.77
N ILE A 11 -8.19 9.58 -7.08
CA ILE A 11 -8.18 8.21 -7.60
C ILE A 11 -8.70 7.23 -6.57
N ILE A 12 -8.27 7.36 -5.32
CA ILE A 12 -8.68 6.43 -4.27
C ILE A 12 -9.99 6.83 -3.59
N GLY A 13 -10.49 8.04 -3.86
CA GLY A 13 -11.76 8.51 -3.32
C GLY A 13 -11.73 8.88 -1.85
N ILE A 14 -10.57 9.17 -1.31
CA ILE A 14 -10.39 9.49 0.11
C ILE A 14 -9.57 10.76 0.25
N LYS A 15 -10.02 11.66 1.11
CA LYS A 15 -9.24 12.84 1.47
C LYS A 15 -8.62 12.61 2.85
N PHE A 16 -7.31 12.77 2.94
CA PHE A 16 -6.58 12.56 4.19
C PHE A 16 -6.55 13.83 5.02
N ASN A 17 -6.85 13.69 6.31
CA ASN A 17 -6.79 14.82 7.23
C ASN A 17 -5.35 15.24 7.49
N ASN A 18 -4.45 14.28 7.60
CA ASN A 18 -3.02 14.55 7.83
C ASN A 18 -2.26 14.39 6.52
N GLN A 19 -2.09 15.50 5.80
CA GLN A 19 -1.41 15.50 4.51
C GLN A 19 0.07 15.15 4.63
N ASN A 20 0.70 15.52 5.75
CA ASN A 20 2.12 15.18 5.97
C ASN A 20 2.31 13.68 6.12
N LEU A 21 1.38 13.01 6.77
CA LEU A 21 1.43 11.56 6.94
C LEU A 21 1.21 10.86 5.60
N LEU A 22 0.29 11.36 4.79
CA LEU A 22 0.09 10.83 3.43
C LEU A 22 1.37 10.96 2.61
N LEU A 23 2.00 12.14 2.65
CA LEU A 23 3.24 12.37 1.93
C LEU A 23 4.34 11.42 2.40
N GLN A 24 4.46 11.22 3.71
CA GLN A 24 5.42 10.28 4.28
C GLN A 24 5.19 8.86 3.78
N SER A 25 3.92 8.45 3.68
CA SER A 25 3.57 7.10 3.21
C SER A 25 3.98 6.85 1.76
N LEU A 26 4.13 7.91 0.98
CA LEU A 26 4.53 7.84 -0.42
C LEU A 26 6.01 8.16 -0.63
N THR A 27 6.78 8.32 0.44
CA THR A 27 8.18 8.71 0.37
C THR A 27 9.09 7.52 0.60
N HIS A 28 9.88 7.18 -0.42
CA HIS A 28 10.87 6.11 -0.32
C HIS A 28 12.10 6.61 0.44
N LYS A 29 12.78 5.70 1.15
CA LYS A 29 13.97 6.05 1.93
C LYS A 29 15.09 6.66 1.10
N SER A 30 15.14 6.37 -0.20
CA SER A 30 16.14 6.96 -1.08
C SER A 30 15.92 8.45 -1.30
N ASN A 31 14.68 8.93 -1.12
CA ASN A 31 14.35 10.35 -1.20
C ASN A 31 14.59 11.05 0.13
N ASN A 32 14.20 10.41 1.22
CA ASN A 32 14.38 10.97 2.57
C ASN A 32 14.74 9.85 3.55
N PRO A 33 16.01 9.72 3.95
CA PRO A 33 16.43 8.63 4.84
C PRO A 33 15.83 8.69 6.25
N LEU A 34 15.37 9.87 6.69
CA LEU A 34 14.87 10.05 8.05
C LEU A 34 13.35 10.01 8.13
N ASN A 35 12.66 10.54 7.12
CA ASN A 35 11.22 10.64 7.12
C ASN A 35 10.66 9.95 5.88
N ASN A 36 10.38 8.67 6.02
CA ASN A 36 9.98 7.83 4.90
C ASN A 36 8.92 6.82 5.32
N ASN A 37 8.59 5.90 4.41
CA ASN A 37 7.47 4.99 4.59
C ASN A 37 7.82 3.64 5.23
N GLU A 38 9.07 3.42 5.66
CA GLU A 38 9.44 2.08 6.12
C GLU A 38 8.60 1.58 7.30
N LYS A 39 8.43 2.41 8.33
CA LYS A 39 7.61 2.02 9.48
C LYS A 39 6.13 1.95 9.15
N LEU A 40 5.68 2.84 8.28
CA LEU A 40 4.28 2.84 7.85
C LEU A 40 3.97 1.59 7.03
N GLU A 41 4.91 1.12 6.24
CA GLU A 41 4.76 -0.14 5.49
C GLU A 41 4.59 -1.31 6.45
N PHE A 42 5.43 -1.37 7.48
CA PHE A 42 5.34 -2.41 8.49
C PHE A 42 3.96 -2.44 9.15
N LEU A 43 3.51 -1.29 9.62
CA LEU A 43 2.22 -1.18 10.29
C LEU A 43 1.06 -1.42 9.33
N GLY A 44 1.14 -0.85 8.14
CA GLY A 44 0.11 -0.96 7.12
C GLY A 44 -0.14 -2.40 6.69
N ASP A 45 0.91 -3.19 6.62
CA ASP A 45 0.79 -4.61 6.27
C ASP A 45 -0.10 -5.35 7.29
N ARG A 46 0.08 -5.07 8.59
CA ARG A 46 -0.74 -5.67 9.63
C ARG A 46 -2.18 -5.17 9.59
N VAL A 47 -2.35 -3.89 9.34
CA VAL A 47 -3.69 -3.30 9.22
C VAL A 47 -4.43 -3.91 8.04
N LEU A 48 -3.78 -4.04 6.91
CA LEU A 48 -4.37 -4.65 5.73
C LEU A 48 -4.80 -6.08 6.03
N GLY A 49 -3.94 -6.86 6.66
CA GLY A 49 -4.26 -8.22 7.04
C GLY A 49 -5.48 -8.29 7.95
N LEU A 50 -5.57 -7.40 8.92
CA LEU A 50 -6.70 -7.36 9.84
C LEU A 50 -8.00 -7.01 9.13
N VAL A 51 -7.99 -6.00 8.26
CA VAL A 51 -9.19 -5.55 7.54
C VAL A 51 -9.71 -6.67 6.63
N ILE A 52 -8.82 -7.29 5.87
CA ILE A 52 -9.22 -8.38 4.97
C ILE A 52 -9.71 -9.58 5.77
N SER A 53 -9.01 -9.94 6.86
CA SER A 53 -9.43 -11.05 7.72
C SER A 53 -10.83 -10.83 8.29
N LYS A 54 -11.12 -9.61 8.73
CA LYS A 54 -12.45 -9.27 9.25
C LYS A 54 -13.53 -9.47 8.20
N ASN A 55 -13.25 -9.03 6.96
CA ASN A 55 -14.20 -9.19 5.88
C ASN A 55 -14.41 -10.65 5.50
N LEU A 56 -13.35 -11.44 5.45
CA LEU A 56 -13.45 -12.87 5.18
C LEU A 56 -14.26 -13.59 6.26
N TYR A 57 -14.01 -13.24 7.51
CA TYR A 57 -14.75 -13.80 8.64
C TYR A 57 -16.25 -13.60 8.48
N LYS A 58 -16.65 -12.41 8.05
CA LYS A 58 -18.07 -12.08 7.85
C LYS A 58 -18.66 -12.72 6.59
N LEU A 59 -17.91 -12.74 5.51
CA LEU A 59 -18.43 -13.21 4.22
C LEU A 59 -18.50 -14.73 4.13
N PHE A 60 -17.64 -15.43 4.87
CA PHE A 60 -17.56 -16.88 4.81
C PHE A 60 -17.74 -17.50 6.22
N PRO A 61 -18.93 -17.36 6.81
CA PRO A 61 -19.13 -17.80 8.19
C PRO A 61 -19.03 -19.33 8.39
N LYS A 62 -19.10 -20.09 7.31
CA LYS A 62 -19.00 -21.55 7.38
C LYS A 62 -17.59 -22.06 7.12
N ASP A 63 -16.67 -21.21 6.75
CA ASP A 63 -15.28 -21.58 6.52
C ASP A 63 -14.59 -21.89 7.84
N LYS A 64 -13.70 -22.87 7.80
CA LYS A 64 -12.79 -23.15 8.91
C LYS A 64 -11.58 -22.24 8.82
N GLU A 65 -10.80 -22.21 9.90
CA GLU A 65 -9.60 -21.38 9.97
C GLU A 65 -8.66 -21.59 8.79
N GLY A 66 -8.42 -22.85 8.42
CA GLY A 66 -7.52 -23.14 7.30
C GLY A 66 -8.02 -22.60 5.97
N ASP A 67 -9.33 -22.60 5.74
CA ASP A 67 -9.92 -22.06 4.52
C ASP A 67 -9.77 -20.53 4.50
N LEU A 68 -10.01 -19.89 5.64
CA LEU A 68 -9.86 -18.44 5.77
C LEU A 68 -8.41 -18.02 5.55
N ASP A 69 -7.46 -18.78 6.11
CA ASP A 69 -6.03 -18.51 5.91
C ASP A 69 -5.62 -18.58 4.44
N LYS A 70 -6.13 -19.58 3.72
CA LYS A 70 -5.82 -19.71 2.29
C LYS A 70 -6.37 -18.53 1.49
N LYS A 71 -7.58 -18.09 1.81
CA LYS A 71 -8.17 -16.93 1.17
C LYS A 71 -7.39 -15.67 1.47
N LEU A 72 -7.00 -15.50 2.73
CA LEU A 72 -6.19 -14.35 3.13
C LEU A 72 -4.87 -14.33 2.37
N ALA A 73 -4.16 -15.46 2.32
CA ALA A 73 -2.89 -15.55 1.64
C ALA A 73 -3.01 -15.24 0.14
N SER A 74 -4.12 -15.59 -0.48
CA SER A 74 -4.34 -15.30 -1.89
C SER A 74 -4.63 -13.83 -2.16
N LEU A 75 -5.10 -13.10 -1.16
CA LEU A 75 -5.47 -11.68 -1.32
C LEU A 75 -4.41 -10.73 -0.78
N VAL A 76 -3.67 -11.13 0.25
CA VAL A 76 -2.68 -10.28 0.89
C VAL A 76 -1.30 -10.90 0.69
N ASN A 77 -0.68 -10.58 -0.44
CA ASN A 77 0.66 -11.04 -0.76
C ASN A 77 1.32 -10.01 -1.67
N LYS A 78 2.61 -10.17 -1.90
CA LYS A 78 3.39 -9.22 -2.68
C LYS A 78 2.85 -9.05 -4.10
N LYS A 79 2.50 -10.16 -4.74
CA LYS A 79 1.99 -10.12 -6.13
C LYS A 79 0.71 -9.30 -6.22
N ARG A 80 -0.23 -9.51 -5.30
CA ARG A 80 -1.48 -8.76 -5.28
C ARG A 80 -1.26 -7.28 -5.01
N CYS A 81 -0.35 -6.97 -4.08
CA CYS A 81 -0.02 -5.57 -3.78
C CYS A 81 0.54 -4.87 -5.01
N VAL A 82 1.41 -5.54 -5.77
CA VAL A 82 1.96 -4.98 -7.00
C VAL A 82 0.85 -4.75 -8.03
N GLU A 83 -0.06 -5.72 -8.19
CA GLU A 83 -1.18 -5.59 -9.12
C GLU A 83 -2.05 -4.37 -8.79
N ILE A 84 -2.37 -4.19 -7.52
CA ILE A 84 -3.20 -3.06 -7.08
C ILE A 84 -2.43 -1.75 -7.23
N SER A 85 -1.15 -1.75 -6.91
CA SER A 85 -0.29 -0.59 -7.09
C SER A 85 -0.30 -0.14 -8.56
N ASN A 86 -0.18 -1.08 -9.48
CA ASN A 86 -0.22 -0.78 -10.91
C ASN A 86 -1.59 -0.26 -11.32
N TYR A 87 -2.64 -0.87 -10.82
CA TYR A 87 -4.01 -0.43 -11.12
C TYR A 87 -4.25 1.01 -10.68
N LEU A 88 -3.70 1.38 -9.51
CA LEU A 88 -3.85 2.72 -8.95
C LEU A 88 -2.77 3.70 -9.45
N SER A 89 -1.81 3.22 -10.24
CA SER A 89 -0.68 4.01 -10.73
C SER A 89 0.11 4.67 -9.60
N LEU A 90 0.34 3.92 -8.51
CA LEU A 90 0.99 4.46 -7.33
C LEU A 90 2.41 4.95 -7.58
N GLU A 91 3.12 4.36 -8.55
CA GLU A 91 4.50 4.77 -8.85
C GLU A 91 4.57 6.22 -9.33
N ASP A 92 3.47 6.75 -9.88
CA ASP A 92 3.41 8.15 -10.30
C ASP A 92 3.46 9.11 -9.11
N TYR A 93 3.19 8.62 -7.92
CA TYR A 93 3.09 9.42 -6.69
C TYR A 93 4.20 9.16 -5.71
N VAL A 94 4.93 8.05 -5.86
CA VAL A 94 6.01 7.70 -4.93
C VAL A 94 7.24 8.57 -5.17
N LEU A 95 7.73 9.18 -4.11
CA LEU A 95 8.92 10.03 -4.16
C LEU A 95 10.17 9.19 -3.94
N VAL A 96 11.09 9.24 -4.90
CA VAL A 96 12.35 8.50 -4.85
C VAL A 96 13.53 9.44 -5.05
N GLY A 97 14.72 8.96 -4.73
CA GLY A 97 15.93 9.71 -4.96
C GLY A 97 16.22 9.89 -6.46
N ASP A 98 16.87 11.00 -6.82
CA ASP A 98 17.08 11.37 -8.22
C ASP A 98 17.87 10.34 -9.01
N ASN A 99 18.75 9.58 -8.36
CA ASN A 99 19.61 8.62 -9.03
C ASN A 99 19.04 7.22 -9.06
N LYS A 100 17.77 7.04 -8.71
CA LYS A 100 17.18 5.72 -8.61
C LYS A 100 16.41 5.34 -9.84
N ASP A 101 16.51 4.07 -10.19
CA ASP A 101 15.69 3.48 -11.22
C ASP A 101 14.30 3.23 -10.64
N ASN A 102 13.29 3.83 -11.23
CA ASN A 102 11.92 3.71 -10.75
C ASN A 102 11.41 2.28 -10.75
N SER A 103 11.92 1.43 -11.63
CA SER A 103 11.49 0.04 -11.69
C SER A 103 11.80 -0.73 -10.41
N LYS A 104 12.77 -0.28 -9.63
CA LYS A 104 13.13 -0.94 -8.36
C LYS A 104 12.08 -0.78 -7.27
N ILE A 105 11.21 0.18 -7.40
CA ILE A 105 10.19 0.47 -6.40
C ILE A 105 9.05 -0.52 -6.48
N GLU A 106 8.73 -0.99 -7.66
CA GLU A 106 7.64 -1.93 -7.90
C GLU A 106 7.85 -3.27 -7.20
N ASN A 107 9.08 -3.58 -6.87
CA ASN A 107 9.45 -4.87 -6.28
C ASN A 107 9.43 -4.88 -4.75
N LYS A 108 8.93 -3.84 -4.16
CA LYS A 108 8.84 -3.74 -2.69
C LYS A 108 7.57 -4.38 -2.11
#